data_572e0cac5295e77c3f8f8cbed0ed0fb3
#
_entry.id   572e0cac5295e77c3f8f8cbed0ed0fb3
#
_cell.length_a   1.000
_cell.length_b   1.000
_cell.length_c   1.000
_cell.angle_alpha   90.00
_cell.angle_beta   90.00
_cell.angle_gamma   90.00
#
_symmetry.space_group_name_H-M   'P 1'
#
loop_
_entity.id
_entity.type
_entity.pdbx_description
1 polymer ?
#
loop_
_entity_poly.entity_id
_entity_poly.type
_entity_poly.pdbx_seq_one_letter_code
_entity_poly.pdbx_strand_id
1 'polypeptide(L)'
;KRKELPLTKDDVADYILYVIVGTVLGARIFYVLFYNLPFYLSKPAELLAIWHGGLSFHGGLIVAIIAGFYFCKKKKISFYELADITVIPLALGLALGRIGNFINGELVGRITNISWCIDYSQNRFIPEIPEGCRHPSQIYASFKDLIIFFALWAIKDKNLPKGFMFWL
;
A
#
# COMPACT_ATOMS: atom_id res chain seq x y z
N LYS A 1 0.85 -4.30 29.73
CA LYS A 1 -0.13 -4.68 28.69
C LYS A 1 -0.54 -3.42 27.95
N ARG A 2 -0.42 -3.42 26.62
CA ARG A 2 -0.90 -2.32 25.80
C ARG A 2 -2.41 -2.18 26.01
N LYS A 3 -2.86 -0.94 26.17
CA LYS A 3 -4.28 -0.65 26.35
C LYS A 3 -5.03 -1.05 25.08
N GLU A 4 -5.96 -1.98 25.16
CA GLU A 4 -6.82 -2.33 24.04
C GLU A 4 -7.66 -1.12 23.63
N LEU A 5 -7.77 -0.85 22.34
CA LEU A 5 -8.66 0.20 21.86
C LEU A 5 -10.11 -0.22 22.12
N PRO A 6 -10.97 0.69 22.56
CA PRO A 6 -12.39 0.42 22.80
C PRO A 6 -13.15 0.35 21.46
N LEU A 7 -12.79 -0.61 20.61
CA LEU A 7 -13.39 -0.82 19.29
C LEU A 7 -14.09 -2.17 19.26
N THR A 8 -15.31 -2.19 18.74
CA THR A 8 -16.05 -3.40 18.42
C THR A 8 -15.57 -4.00 17.10
N LYS A 9 -16.00 -5.23 16.79
CA LYS A 9 -15.72 -5.85 15.48
C LYS A 9 -16.31 -5.03 14.34
N ASP A 10 -17.48 -4.45 14.53
CA ASP A 10 -18.14 -3.60 13.53
C ASP A 10 -17.36 -2.30 13.32
N ASP A 11 -16.78 -1.72 14.39
CA ASP A 11 -15.92 -0.55 14.27
C ASP A 11 -14.67 -0.83 13.45
N VAL A 12 -14.09 -2.01 13.58
CA VAL A 12 -12.94 -2.43 12.78
C VAL A 12 -13.35 -2.62 11.32
N ALA A 13 -14.51 -3.21 11.05
CA ALA A 13 -15.03 -3.35 9.69
C ALA A 13 -15.31 -1.98 9.05
N ASP A 14 -15.93 -1.06 9.78
CA ASP A 14 -16.12 0.33 9.34
C ASP A 14 -14.81 1.03 9.00
N TYR A 15 -13.79 0.88 9.87
CA TYR A 15 -12.47 1.45 9.63
C TYR A 15 -11.84 0.94 8.34
N ILE A 16 -11.85 -0.39 8.16
CA ILE A 16 -11.32 -1.03 6.95
C ILE A 16 -12.06 -0.52 5.71
N LEU A 17 -13.40 -0.43 5.78
CA LEU A 17 -14.21 0.09 4.68
C LEU A 17 -13.84 1.55 4.34
N TYR A 18 -13.71 2.42 5.34
CA TYR A 18 -13.32 3.82 5.14
C TYR A 18 -11.95 3.94 4.48
N VAL A 19 -10.98 3.13 4.92
CA VAL A 19 -9.63 3.14 4.36
C VAL A 19 -9.64 2.61 2.93
N ILE A 20 -10.31 1.50 2.64
CA ILE A 20 -10.38 0.93 1.29
C ILE A 20 -11.04 1.92 0.32
N VAL A 21 -12.25 2.39 0.65
CA VAL A 21 -12.99 3.33 -0.21
C VAL A 21 -12.20 4.63 -0.37
N GLY A 22 -11.66 5.17 0.73
CA GLY A 22 -10.83 6.37 0.69
C GLY A 22 -9.59 6.21 -0.18
N THR A 23 -8.90 5.07 -0.07
CA THR A 23 -7.71 4.77 -0.89
C THR A 23 -8.04 4.73 -2.38
N VAL A 24 -9.10 4.01 -2.77
CA VAL A 24 -9.48 3.88 -4.18
C VAL A 24 -9.91 5.22 -4.75
N LEU A 25 -10.78 5.95 -4.06
CA LEU A 25 -11.24 7.27 -4.49
C LEU A 25 -10.09 8.27 -4.54
N GLY A 26 -9.25 8.31 -3.52
CA GLY A 26 -8.09 9.19 -3.48
C GLY A 26 -7.10 8.91 -4.60
N ALA A 27 -6.78 7.63 -4.82
CA ALA A 27 -5.88 7.23 -5.90
C ALA A 27 -6.42 7.67 -7.28
N ARG A 28 -7.73 7.51 -7.50
CA ARG A 28 -8.36 7.90 -8.77
C ARG A 28 -8.44 9.40 -8.95
N ILE A 29 -8.94 10.13 -7.96
CA ILE A 29 -9.07 11.59 -8.00
C ILE A 29 -7.70 12.25 -8.25
N PHE A 30 -6.67 11.84 -7.52
CA PHE A 30 -5.34 12.40 -7.71
C PHE A 30 -4.75 12.08 -9.08
N TYR A 31 -4.96 10.86 -9.57
CA TYR A 31 -4.52 10.52 -10.93
C TYR A 31 -5.18 11.41 -11.97
N VAL A 32 -6.50 11.56 -11.91
CA VAL A 32 -7.28 12.41 -12.81
C VAL A 32 -6.78 13.86 -12.78
N LEU A 33 -6.62 14.43 -11.60
CA LEU A 33 -6.29 15.85 -11.44
C LEU A 33 -4.84 16.16 -11.83
N PHE A 34 -3.88 15.31 -11.48
CA PHE A 34 -2.46 15.64 -11.58
C PHE A 34 -1.74 15.00 -12.78
N TYR A 35 -2.28 13.92 -13.34
CA TYR A 35 -1.59 13.19 -14.42
C TYR A 35 -2.25 13.34 -15.78
N ASN A 36 -3.57 13.42 -15.88
CA ASN A 36 -4.24 13.40 -17.19
C ASN A 36 -5.58 14.15 -17.22
N LEU A 37 -5.67 15.31 -16.58
CA LEU A 37 -6.90 16.10 -16.48
C LEU A 37 -7.55 16.39 -17.86
N PRO A 38 -6.78 16.82 -18.92
CA PRO A 38 -7.40 17.11 -20.21
C PRO A 38 -8.12 15.92 -20.84
N PHE A 39 -7.56 14.72 -20.71
CA PHE A 39 -8.22 13.49 -21.19
C PHE A 39 -9.55 13.24 -20.49
N TYR A 40 -9.59 13.37 -19.17
CA TYR A 40 -10.81 13.12 -18.39
C TYR A 40 -11.88 14.21 -18.58
N LEU A 41 -11.48 15.43 -18.87
CA LEU A 41 -12.42 16.50 -19.26
C LEU A 41 -13.07 16.20 -20.62
N SER A 42 -12.32 15.62 -21.56
CA SER A 42 -12.85 15.23 -22.88
C SER A 42 -13.68 13.93 -22.85
N LYS A 43 -13.44 13.04 -21.87
CA LYS A 43 -14.09 11.74 -21.73
C LYS A 43 -14.54 11.49 -20.28
N PRO A 44 -15.56 12.20 -19.77
CA PRO A 44 -15.94 12.12 -18.36
C PRO A 44 -16.38 10.72 -17.89
N ALA A 45 -16.89 9.88 -18.78
CA ALA A 45 -17.25 8.48 -18.46
C ALA A 45 -16.05 7.66 -17.97
N GLU A 46 -14.84 7.98 -18.47
CA GLU A 46 -13.60 7.31 -18.04
C GLU A 46 -13.21 7.61 -16.59
N LEU A 47 -13.79 8.63 -15.94
CA LEU A 47 -13.56 8.92 -14.52
C LEU A 47 -13.84 7.71 -13.62
N LEU A 48 -14.83 6.90 -13.95
CA LEU A 48 -15.24 5.73 -13.17
C LEU A 48 -14.56 4.43 -13.62
N ALA A 49 -13.89 4.42 -14.76
CA ALA A 49 -13.27 3.24 -15.35
C ALA A 49 -11.90 2.91 -14.71
N ILE A 50 -11.92 2.52 -13.42
CA ILE A 50 -10.70 2.17 -12.67
C ILE A 50 -9.98 0.92 -13.22
N TRP A 51 -10.69 0.07 -13.96
CA TRP A 51 -10.14 -1.13 -14.61
C TRP A 51 -9.25 -0.83 -15.82
N HIS A 52 -9.28 0.39 -16.35
CA HIS A 52 -8.33 0.86 -17.37
C HIS A 52 -7.01 1.37 -16.76
N GLY A 53 -6.81 1.21 -15.44
CA GLY A 53 -5.66 1.72 -14.73
C GLY A 53 -5.82 3.19 -14.34
N GLY A 54 -4.70 3.87 -14.12
CA GLY A 54 -4.71 5.30 -13.75
C GLY A 54 -5.07 5.52 -12.27
N LEU A 55 -4.22 5.00 -11.38
CA LEU A 55 -4.32 5.16 -9.94
C LEU A 55 -3.02 5.77 -9.39
N SER A 56 -3.14 6.81 -8.59
CA SER A 56 -2.01 7.48 -7.94
C SER A 56 -1.78 6.89 -6.53
N PHE A 57 -0.60 6.33 -6.29
CA PHE A 57 -0.22 5.87 -4.95
C PHE A 57 -0.32 6.98 -3.90
N HIS A 58 0.21 8.17 -4.21
CA HIS A 58 0.19 9.31 -3.29
C HIS A 58 -1.23 9.75 -2.95
N GLY A 59 -2.12 9.80 -3.95
CA GLY A 59 -3.52 10.13 -3.74
C GLY A 59 -4.22 9.13 -2.82
N GLY A 60 -4.00 7.84 -3.05
CA GLY A 60 -4.53 6.77 -2.19
C GLY A 60 -4.04 6.89 -0.75
N LEU A 61 -2.73 7.08 -0.56
CA LEU A 61 -2.12 7.20 0.76
C LEU A 61 -2.67 8.42 1.54
N ILE A 62 -2.73 9.60 0.90
CA ILE A 62 -3.23 10.82 1.55
C ILE A 62 -4.66 10.64 2.01
N VAL A 63 -5.54 10.11 1.14
CA VAL A 63 -6.95 9.96 1.51
C VAL A 63 -7.16 8.82 2.51
N ALA A 64 -6.35 7.75 2.48
CA ALA A 64 -6.33 6.73 3.53
C ALA A 64 -6.01 7.31 4.91
N ILE A 65 -5.00 8.18 4.99
CA ILE A 65 -4.64 8.88 6.24
C ILE A 65 -5.79 9.77 6.70
N ILE A 66 -6.41 10.56 5.81
CA ILE A 66 -7.56 11.41 6.12
C ILE A 66 -8.74 10.56 6.63
N ALA A 67 -9.02 9.43 5.99
CA ALA A 67 -10.06 8.49 6.42
C ALA A 67 -9.79 7.95 7.83
N GLY A 68 -8.54 7.60 8.13
CA GLY A 68 -8.10 7.19 9.47
C GLY A 68 -8.30 8.29 10.52
N PHE A 69 -7.93 9.52 10.21
CA PHE A 69 -8.18 10.68 11.08
C PHE A 69 -9.68 10.91 11.32
N TYR A 70 -10.48 10.87 10.27
CA TYR A 70 -11.94 11.02 10.37
C TYR A 70 -12.55 9.94 11.27
N PHE A 71 -12.15 8.68 11.07
CA PHE A 71 -12.60 7.56 11.90
C PHE A 71 -12.22 7.76 13.39
N CYS A 72 -10.96 8.13 13.65
CA CYS A 72 -10.50 8.39 15.02
C CYS A 72 -11.27 9.50 15.70
N LYS A 73 -11.57 10.58 14.97
CA LYS A 73 -12.40 11.69 15.48
C LYS A 73 -13.81 11.24 15.79
N LYS A 74 -14.43 10.43 14.92
CA LYS A 74 -15.78 9.86 15.11
C LYS A 74 -15.86 8.95 16.34
N LYS A 75 -14.84 8.11 16.55
CA LYS A 75 -14.78 7.14 17.66
C LYS A 75 -14.10 7.68 18.93
N LYS A 76 -13.62 8.92 18.92
CA LYS A 76 -12.91 9.59 20.04
C LYS A 76 -11.69 8.79 20.53
N ILE A 77 -10.93 8.19 19.61
CA ILE A 77 -9.70 7.44 19.89
C ILE A 77 -8.47 8.17 19.34
N SER A 78 -7.30 7.80 19.86
CA SER A 78 -6.03 8.38 19.37
C SER A 78 -5.67 7.83 17.99
N PHE A 79 -5.37 8.74 17.04
CA PHE A 79 -4.87 8.35 15.71
C PHE A 79 -3.58 7.55 15.81
N TYR A 80 -2.65 7.94 16.67
CA TYR A 80 -1.37 7.25 16.82
C TYR A 80 -1.52 5.82 17.38
N GLU A 81 -2.49 5.59 18.27
CA GLU A 81 -2.78 4.24 18.77
C GLU A 81 -3.38 3.35 17.66
N LEU A 82 -4.26 3.91 16.83
CA LEU A 82 -4.82 3.19 15.68
C LEU A 82 -3.75 2.93 14.62
N ALA A 83 -2.91 3.93 14.31
CA ALA A 83 -1.82 3.82 13.36
C ALA A 83 -0.82 2.73 13.76
N ASP A 84 -0.43 2.66 15.05
CA ASP A 84 0.45 1.63 15.58
C ASP A 84 -0.08 0.19 15.37
N ILE A 85 -1.40 0.02 15.41
CA ILE A 85 -2.02 -1.30 15.15
C ILE A 85 -2.08 -1.56 13.65
N THR A 86 -2.38 -0.52 12.86
CA THR A 86 -2.58 -0.62 11.41
C THR A 86 -1.28 -0.93 10.66
N VAL A 87 -0.13 -0.43 11.11
CA VAL A 87 1.16 -0.66 10.41
C VAL A 87 1.58 -2.13 10.38
N ILE A 88 1.13 -2.94 11.35
CA ILE A 88 1.46 -4.38 11.37
C ILE A 88 0.85 -5.11 10.16
N PRO A 89 -0.49 -5.15 9.96
CA PRO A 89 -1.08 -5.79 8.80
C PRO A 89 -0.70 -5.08 7.49
N LEU A 90 -0.41 -3.76 7.54
CA LEU A 90 0.06 -3.02 6.36
C LEU A 90 1.41 -3.53 5.87
N ALA A 91 2.38 -3.76 6.77
CA ALA A 91 3.68 -4.31 6.40
C ALA A 91 3.55 -5.70 5.75
N LEU A 92 2.67 -6.56 6.29
CA LEU A 92 2.38 -7.86 5.68
C LEU A 92 1.73 -7.70 4.30
N GLY A 93 0.75 -6.82 4.18
CA GLY A 93 0.08 -6.52 2.90
C GLY A 93 1.05 -6.01 1.84
N LEU A 94 2.00 -5.14 2.20
CA LEU A 94 3.05 -4.66 1.30
C LEU A 94 3.96 -5.82 0.85
N ALA A 95 4.38 -6.70 1.75
CA ALA A 95 5.19 -7.87 1.41
C ALA A 95 4.48 -8.79 0.40
N LEU A 96 3.19 -9.08 0.63
CA LEU A 96 2.38 -9.89 -0.29
C LEU A 96 2.16 -9.18 -1.63
N GLY A 97 1.94 -7.88 -1.62
CA GLY A 97 1.82 -7.07 -2.84
C GLY A 97 3.09 -7.13 -3.69
N ARG A 98 4.28 -7.14 -3.08
CA ARG A 98 5.56 -7.33 -3.80
C ARG A 98 5.69 -8.71 -4.44
N ILE A 99 5.16 -9.76 -3.82
CA ILE A 99 5.07 -11.08 -4.44
C ILE A 99 4.14 -11.02 -5.65
N GLY A 100 3.00 -10.33 -5.55
CA GLY A 100 2.12 -10.09 -6.69
C GLY A 100 2.83 -9.37 -7.85
N ASN A 101 3.58 -8.30 -7.56
CA ASN A 101 4.39 -7.61 -8.57
C ASN A 101 5.43 -8.55 -9.22
N PHE A 102 6.02 -9.47 -8.46
CA PHE A 102 6.96 -10.45 -8.98
C PHE A 102 6.29 -11.42 -9.96
N ILE A 103 5.12 -11.95 -9.60
CA ILE A 103 4.35 -12.87 -10.46
C ILE A 103 3.91 -12.16 -11.75
N ASN A 104 3.49 -10.89 -11.65
CA ASN A 104 3.11 -10.09 -12.81
C ASN A 104 4.33 -9.57 -13.62
N GLY A 105 5.55 -9.66 -13.07
CA GLY A 105 6.77 -9.11 -13.70
C GLY A 105 6.82 -7.59 -13.72
N GLU A 106 6.16 -6.94 -12.77
CA GLU A 106 6.13 -5.49 -12.63
C GLU A 106 7.23 -4.99 -11.69
N LEU A 107 7.61 -3.70 -11.82
CA LEU A 107 8.59 -3.04 -10.95
C LEU A 107 9.92 -3.79 -10.86
N VAL A 108 10.38 -4.31 -11.98
CA VAL A 108 11.65 -5.05 -12.10
C VAL A 108 12.85 -4.17 -11.75
N GLY A 109 13.91 -4.79 -11.27
CA GLY A 109 15.14 -4.10 -10.88
C GLY A 109 16.03 -3.71 -12.06
N ARG A 110 17.22 -3.18 -11.76
CA ARG A 110 18.26 -2.84 -12.73
C ARG A 110 18.80 -4.08 -13.41
N ILE A 111 19.34 -3.92 -14.61
CA ILE A 111 20.11 -4.94 -15.32
C ILE A 111 21.33 -5.35 -14.47
N THR A 112 21.61 -6.65 -14.45
CA THR A 112 22.70 -7.22 -13.66
C THR A 112 23.16 -8.56 -14.21
N ASN A 113 24.34 -9.00 -13.80
CA ASN A 113 24.92 -10.29 -14.18
C ASN A 113 25.09 -11.24 -12.97
N ILE A 114 24.36 -11.00 -11.86
CA ILE A 114 24.38 -11.90 -10.70
C ILE A 114 23.73 -13.24 -11.03
N SER A 115 24.14 -14.31 -10.36
CA SER A 115 23.71 -15.68 -10.66
C SER A 115 22.21 -15.93 -10.41
N TRP A 116 21.54 -15.11 -9.60
CA TRP A 116 20.11 -15.18 -9.30
C TRP A 116 19.27 -14.08 -9.96
N CYS A 117 19.81 -13.47 -10.99
CA CYS A 117 19.05 -12.50 -11.78
C CYS A 117 17.95 -13.22 -12.58
N ILE A 118 16.92 -12.49 -12.97
CA ILE A 118 15.77 -13.01 -13.71
C ILE A 118 15.61 -12.21 -15.00
N ASP A 119 15.42 -12.92 -16.10
CA ASP A 119 15.06 -12.33 -17.39
C ASP A 119 13.54 -12.21 -17.50
N TYR A 120 13.06 -10.99 -17.58
CA TYR A 120 11.64 -10.67 -17.71
C TYR A 120 11.23 -10.34 -19.14
N SER A 121 12.13 -10.47 -20.14
CA SER A 121 11.85 -10.10 -21.54
C SER A 121 10.70 -10.91 -22.16
N GLN A 122 10.44 -12.10 -21.63
CA GLN A 122 9.33 -12.97 -22.05
C GLN A 122 8.02 -12.72 -21.30
N ASN A 123 7.93 -11.63 -20.54
CA ASN A 123 6.73 -11.36 -19.74
C ASN A 123 5.55 -10.97 -20.64
N ARG A 124 4.47 -11.75 -20.56
CA ARG A 124 3.25 -11.52 -21.35
C ARG A 124 2.45 -10.29 -20.91
N PHE A 125 2.64 -9.84 -19.67
CA PHE A 125 1.88 -8.72 -19.09
C PHE A 125 2.52 -7.36 -19.36
N ILE A 126 3.83 -7.32 -19.59
CA ILE A 126 4.58 -6.08 -19.86
C ILE A 126 5.57 -6.33 -21.01
N PRO A 127 5.10 -6.26 -22.26
CA PRO A 127 5.94 -6.56 -23.42
C PRO A 127 7.08 -5.56 -23.67
N GLU A 128 7.10 -4.43 -22.95
CA GLU A 128 8.07 -3.34 -23.14
C GLU A 128 9.30 -3.42 -22.23
N ILE A 129 9.46 -4.51 -21.44
CA ILE A 129 10.67 -4.66 -20.61
C ILE A 129 11.86 -4.94 -21.52
N PRO A 130 12.89 -4.07 -21.53
CA PRO A 130 14.08 -4.30 -22.34
C PRO A 130 14.77 -5.61 -21.96
N GLU A 131 15.34 -6.28 -22.96
CA GLU A 131 16.10 -7.52 -22.79
C GLU A 131 17.20 -7.37 -21.73
N GLY A 132 17.50 -8.46 -21.06
CA GLY A 132 18.56 -8.55 -20.08
C GLY A 132 18.13 -9.04 -18.71
N CYS A 133 19.03 -9.72 -18.06
CA CYS A 133 18.84 -10.26 -16.72
C CYS A 133 18.81 -9.13 -15.68
N ARG A 134 17.85 -9.17 -14.75
CA ARG A 134 17.59 -8.09 -13.80
C ARG A 134 17.52 -8.59 -12.35
N HIS A 135 17.83 -7.68 -11.43
CA HIS A 135 17.59 -7.96 -10.01
C HIS A 135 16.10 -8.21 -9.75
N PRO A 136 15.73 -9.28 -9.04
CA PRO A 136 14.36 -9.50 -8.56
C PRO A 136 14.04 -8.56 -7.38
N SER A 137 13.98 -7.26 -7.66
CA SER A 137 13.81 -6.20 -6.66
C SER A 137 12.51 -6.35 -5.84
N GLN A 138 11.50 -6.95 -6.44
CA GLN A 138 10.23 -7.26 -5.78
C GLN A 138 10.43 -8.25 -4.63
N ILE A 139 11.26 -9.29 -4.83
CA ILE A 139 11.58 -10.29 -3.80
C ILE A 139 12.38 -9.65 -2.66
N TYR A 140 13.36 -8.77 -3.00
CA TYR A 140 14.13 -8.04 -1.98
C TYR A 140 13.21 -7.13 -1.15
N ALA A 141 12.30 -6.41 -1.81
CA ALA A 141 11.33 -5.56 -1.13
C ALA A 141 10.36 -6.38 -0.26
N SER A 142 9.84 -7.51 -0.76
CA SER A 142 8.99 -8.40 0.02
C SER A 142 9.70 -8.92 1.28
N PHE A 143 10.94 -9.36 1.14
CA PHE A 143 11.73 -9.84 2.27
C PHE A 143 11.98 -8.74 3.32
N LYS A 144 12.34 -7.53 2.87
CA LYS A 144 12.46 -6.35 3.75
C LYS A 144 11.15 -6.08 4.50
N ASP A 145 10.02 -6.07 3.81
CA ASP A 145 8.70 -5.78 4.40
C ASP A 145 8.26 -6.88 5.38
N LEU A 146 8.65 -8.17 5.13
CA LEU A 146 8.47 -9.27 6.08
C LEU A 146 9.32 -9.09 7.35
N ILE A 147 10.58 -8.65 7.22
CA ILE A 147 11.41 -8.35 8.39
C ILE A 147 10.75 -7.25 9.23
N ILE A 148 10.26 -6.18 8.60
CA ILE A 148 9.53 -5.11 9.29
C ILE A 148 8.29 -5.68 9.98
N PHE A 149 7.50 -6.50 9.31
CA PHE A 149 6.32 -7.15 9.90
C PHE A 149 6.68 -7.95 11.16
N PHE A 150 7.69 -8.82 11.08
CA PHE A 150 8.09 -9.63 12.24
C PHE A 150 8.68 -8.79 13.37
N ALA A 151 9.43 -7.74 13.06
CA ALA A 151 9.94 -6.81 14.06
C ALA A 151 8.79 -6.10 14.80
N LEU A 152 7.81 -5.55 14.05
CA LEU A 152 6.62 -4.92 14.64
C LEU A 152 5.79 -5.92 15.44
N TRP A 153 5.63 -7.15 14.92
CA TRP A 153 4.91 -8.21 15.61
C TRP A 153 5.56 -8.60 16.93
N ALA A 154 6.89 -8.67 16.99
CA ALA A 154 7.65 -9.00 18.19
C ALA A 154 7.54 -7.94 19.30
N ILE A 155 7.30 -6.68 18.92
CA ILE A 155 7.21 -5.56 19.88
C ILE A 155 5.77 -5.11 20.15
N LYS A 156 4.77 -5.67 19.47
CA LYS A 156 3.36 -5.22 19.54
C LYS A 156 2.78 -5.18 20.96
N ASP A 157 3.20 -6.09 21.83
CA ASP A 157 2.70 -6.20 23.20
C ASP A 157 3.55 -5.44 24.23
N LYS A 158 4.63 -4.78 23.80
CA LYS A 158 5.46 -3.96 24.66
C LYS A 158 4.77 -2.64 25.00
N ASN A 159 5.05 -2.12 26.20
CA ASN A 159 4.55 -0.81 26.60
C ASN A 159 5.38 0.32 25.97
N LEU A 160 5.06 0.65 24.74
CA LEU A 160 5.75 1.68 23.94
C LEU A 160 4.93 2.97 23.89
N PRO A 161 5.55 4.13 23.67
CA PRO A 161 4.84 5.39 23.43
C PRO A 161 3.86 5.26 22.27
N LYS A 162 2.77 6.03 22.30
CA LYS A 162 1.80 6.08 21.19
C LYS A 162 2.45 6.59 19.92
N GLY A 163 2.24 5.87 18.83
CA GLY A 163 2.84 6.19 17.53
C GLY A 163 4.25 5.63 17.33
N PHE A 164 4.83 4.95 18.31
CA PHE A 164 6.20 4.44 18.18
C PHE A 164 6.35 3.46 17.01
N MET A 165 5.41 2.52 16.85
CA MET A 165 5.47 1.54 15.76
C MET A 165 5.15 2.16 14.40
N PHE A 166 4.36 3.23 14.38
CA PHE A 166 4.05 3.97 13.16
C PHE A 166 5.27 4.76 12.64
N TRP A 167 6.14 5.24 13.53
CA TRP A 167 7.33 6.02 13.16
C TRP A 167 8.61 5.17 12.99
N LEU A 168 8.56 3.89 13.30
CA LEU A 168 9.67 2.96 13.13
C LEU A 168 9.86 2.58 11.65
#